data_9428c67cb61f751b086c5c13ff2ed150
#
_entry.id   9428c67cb61f751b086c5c13ff2ed150
#
_cell.length_a   1.000
_cell.length_b   1.000
_cell.length_c   1.000
_cell.angle_alpha   90.00
_cell.angle_beta   90.00
_cell.angle_gamma   90.00
#
_symmetry.space_group_name_H-M   'P 1'
#
loop_
_entity.id
_entity.type
_entity.pdbx_description
1 polymer ?
#
loop_
_entity_poly.entity_id
_entity_poly.type
_entity_poly.pdbx_seq_one_letter_code
_entity_poly.pdbx_strand_id
1 'polypeptide(L)'
;NTEFQDRFKYFEKSGKLPSDVKVNFVVTPNENNAYQNALDAALLKQNDAPADEKIDIFLVEADYALKYVNSDYTLDVINDIGLTKDDVADQYQYTKDIVTDSNGNQKGTTWQATPGLFAYRRSIAKDVLGTDDPDKVQEALSTWDKFNAVAEKAAAKGYKMLSGYDDSYRVFSNNVSAPW
;
A
#
# COMPACT_ATOMS: atom_id res chain seq x y z
N ASN A 1 5.82 12.56 -1.58
CA ASN A 1 4.71 12.18 -2.46
C ASN A 1 3.89 13.40 -2.83
N THR A 2 3.95 13.86 -4.07
CA THR A 2 3.23 15.05 -4.56
C THR A 2 1.72 14.86 -4.51
N GLU A 3 1.22 13.66 -4.72
CA GLU A 3 -0.22 13.36 -4.66
C GLU A 3 -0.81 13.69 -3.28
N PHE A 4 -0.15 13.29 -2.20
CA PHE A 4 -0.61 13.61 -0.85
C PHE A 4 -0.63 15.12 -0.60
N GLN A 5 0.42 15.83 -1.03
CA GLN A 5 0.48 17.29 -0.91
C GLN A 5 -0.63 17.98 -1.71
N ASP A 6 -0.97 17.47 -2.90
CA ASP A 6 -2.04 18.04 -3.72
C ASP A 6 -3.43 17.78 -3.10
N ARG A 7 -3.65 16.60 -2.51
CA ARG A 7 -4.87 16.31 -1.74
C ARG A 7 -4.98 17.19 -0.50
N PHE A 8 -3.86 17.43 0.19
CA PHE A 8 -3.82 18.33 1.33
C PHE A 8 -4.17 19.78 0.95
N LYS A 9 -3.66 20.30 -0.17
CA LYS A 9 -4.06 21.62 -0.69
C LYS A 9 -5.57 21.72 -0.96
N TYR A 10 -6.18 20.62 -1.37
CA TYR A 10 -7.63 20.55 -1.54
C TYR A 10 -8.37 20.66 -0.20
N PHE A 11 -7.89 19.96 0.81
CA PHE A 11 -8.42 20.03 2.16
C PHE A 11 -8.25 21.43 2.75
N GLU A 12 -7.09 22.04 2.62
CA GLU A 12 -6.80 23.40 3.06
C GLU A 12 -7.78 24.42 2.45
N LYS A 13 -8.03 24.32 1.14
CA LYS A 13 -9.02 25.17 0.42
C LYS A 13 -10.46 24.95 0.86
N SER A 14 -10.79 23.82 1.48
CA SER A 14 -12.13 23.53 1.98
C SER A 14 -12.55 24.37 3.18
N GLY A 15 -11.60 25.07 3.80
CA GLY A 15 -11.82 25.87 5.03
C GLY A 15 -11.99 25.03 6.30
N LYS A 16 -11.74 23.72 6.23
CA LYS A 16 -11.85 22.80 7.38
C LYS A 16 -10.58 22.79 8.25
N LEU A 17 -9.45 23.25 7.71
CA LEU A 17 -8.22 23.41 8.49
C LEU A 17 -8.38 24.63 9.40
N PRO A 18 -8.20 24.49 10.73
CA PRO A 18 -8.23 25.64 11.65
C PRO A 18 -7.17 26.68 11.25
N SER A 19 -7.50 27.96 11.38
CA SER A 19 -6.66 29.07 10.88
C SER A 19 -5.34 29.24 11.65
N ASP A 20 -5.26 28.69 12.84
CA ASP A 20 -4.08 28.68 13.72
C ASP A 20 -3.18 27.45 13.50
N VAL A 21 -3.62 26.48 12.72
CA VAL A 21 -2.84 25.28 12.37
C VAL A 21 -2.00 25.54 11.14
N LYS A 22 -0.69 25.33 11.27
CA LYS A 22 0.27 25.35 10.16
C LYS A 22 0.84 23.96 9.97
N VAL A 23 0.84 23.48 8.73
CA VAL A 23 1.41 22.18 8.38
C VAL A 23 2.75 22.35 7.71
N ASN A 24 3.77 21.73 8.27
CA ASN A 24 5.11 21.68 7.71
C ASN A 24 5.35 20.31 7.07
N PHE A 25 5.64 20.29 5.77
CA PHE A 25 5.96 19.05 5.04
C PHE A 25 7.46 18.82 5.02
N VAL A 26 7.91 17.77 5.67
CA VAL A 26 9.29 17.27 5.56
C VAL A 26 9.30 16.18 4.48
N VAL A 27 9.90 16.48 3.32
CA VAL A 27 9.93 15.56 2.18
C VAL A 27 11.31 14.95 2.03
N THR A 28 11.41 13.65 2.19
CA THR A 28 12.65 12.89 1.96
C THR A 28 12.44 11.94 0.78
N PRO A 29 13.26 12.00 -0.28
CA PRO A 29 13.20 11.04 -1.38
C PRO A 29 13.40 9.60 -0.88
N ASN A 30 12.61 8.65 -1.37
CA ASN A 30 12.73 7.25 -0.97
C ASN A 30 13.74 6.49 -1.89
N GLU A 31 14.97 6.98 -1.93
CA GLU A 31 16.07 6.32 -2.63
C GLU A 31 16.95 5.62 -1.59
N ASN A 32 17.30 4.36 -1.84
CA ASN A 32 18.16 3.57 -0.95
C ASN A 32 17.69 3.56 0.53
N ASN A 33 16.39 3.49 0.76
CA ASN A 33 15.74 3.56 2.08
C ASN A 33 15.96 4.89 2.83
N ALA A 34 16.35 5.96 2.15
CA ALA A 34 16.63 7.24 2.81
C ALA A 34 15.44 7.78 3.62
N TYR A 35 14.21 7.63 3.09
CA TYR A 35 13.00 8.02 3.81
C TYR A 35 12.82 7.25 5.12
N GLN A 36 12.88 5.92 5.08
CA GLN A 36 12.72 5.08 6.27
C GLN A 36 13.80 5.36 7.30
N ASN A 37 15.06 5.50 6.87
CA ASN A 37 16.18 5.81 7.77
C ASN A 37 16.01 7.18 8.44
N ALA A 38 15.56 8.19 7.71
CA ALA A 38 15.30 9.52 8.26
C ALA A 38 14.12 9.50 9.24
N LEU A 39 13.02 8.80 8.89
CA LEU A 39 11.87 8.63 9.77
C LEU A 39 12.24 7.91 11.07
N ASP A 40 12.97 6.81 10.99
CA ASP A 40 13.44 6.08 12.17
C ASP A 40 14.28 6.96 13.09
N ALA A 41 15.23 7.70 12.53
CA ALA A 41 16.09 8.60 13.30
C ALA A 41 15.30 9.73 13.99
N ALA A 42 14.24 10.22 13.35
CA ALA A 42 13.38 11.24 13.92
C ALA A 42 12.45 10.68 15.01
N LEU A 43 11.81 9.53 14.76
CA LEU A 43 10.94 8.87 15.74
C LEU A 43 11.68 8.45 17.02
N LEU A 44 12.94 8.01 16.90
CA LEU A 44 13.78 7.69 18.08
C LEU A 44 14.02 8.91 18.99
N LYS A 45 13.95 10.12 18.45
CA LYS A 45 14.10 11.38 19.20
C LYS A 45 12.77 12.04 19.58
N GLN A 46 11.64 11.45 19.16
CA GLN A 46 10.31 12.06 19.27
C GLN A 46 9.97 12.59 20.67
N ASN A 47 10.33 11.84 21.71
CA ASN A 47 10.02 12.24 23.10
C ASN A 47 10.82 13.45 23.57
N ASP A 48 12.08 13.56 23.14
CA ASP A 48 13.02 14.60 23.56
C ASP A 48 13.07 15.78 22.59
N ALA A 49 12.43 15.67 21.44
CA ALA A 49 12.42 16.72 20.43
C ALA A 49 11.60 17.93 20.88
N PRO A 50 12.02 19.16 20.52
CA PRO A 50 11.18 20.37 20.66
C PRO A 50 9.85 20.18 19.93
N ALA A 51 8.81 20.88 20.38
CA ALA A 51 7.46 20.72 19.85
C ALA A 51 7.35 20.94 18.34
N ASP A 52 8.13 21.86 17.80
CA ASP A 52 8.19 22.22 16.38
C ASP A 52 9.02 21.24 15.51
N GLU A 53 9.75 20.32 16.14
CA GLU A 53 10.50 19.24 15.46
C GLU A 53 9.84 17.87 15.59
N LYS A 54 8.77 17.76 16.38
CA LYS A 54 8.02 16.50 16.53
C LYS A 54 7.27 16.15 15.25
N ILE A 55 7.16 14.84 15.02
CA ILE A 55 6.37 14.30 13.91
C ILE A 55 4.94 14.04 14.42
N ASP A 56 3.96 14.73 13.83
CA ASP A 56 2.55 14.52 14.15
C ASP A 56 1.91 13.49 13.22
N ILE A 57 2.30 13.50 11.94
CA ILE A 57 1.78 12.56 10.93
C ILE A 57 2.93 12.13 10.03
N PHE A 58 3.02 10.86 9.72
CA PHE A 58 3.97 10.34 8.74
C PHE A 58 3.31 9.34 7.78
N LEU A 59 3.87 9.20 6.60
CA LEU A 59 3.36 8.32 5.56
C LEU A 59 4.16 7.02 5.54
N VAL A 60 3.47 5.91 5.31
CA VAL A 60 4.10 4.60 5.13
C VAL A 60 3.52 3.89 3.92
N GLU A 61 4.33 3.07 3.29
CA GLU A 61 3.88 2.14 2.26
C GLU A 61 3.56 0.77 2.89
N ALA A 62 2.67 0.02 2.25
CA ALA A 62 2.24 -1.29 2.73
C ALA A 62 3.40 -2.25 3.00
N ASP A 63 4.46 -2.18 2.18
CA ASP A 63 5.64 -3.06 2.26
C ASP A 63 6.36 -2.99 3.61
N TYR A 64 6.29 -1.86 4.31
CA TYR A 64 6.96 -1.65 5.60
C TYR A 64 6.07 -1.08 6.70
N ALA A 65 4.75 -0.99 6.47
CA ALA A 65 3.81 -0.43 7.44
C ALA A 65 3.86 -1.14 8.81
N LEU A 66 3.97 -2.46 8.81
CA LEU A 66 3.97 -3.28 10.04
C LEU A 66 5.11 -2.91 11.01
N LYS A 67 6.23 -2.40 10.52
CA LYS A 67 7.32 -1.91 11.35
C LYS A 67 6.87 -0.81 12.30
N TYR A 68 6.01 0.09 11.83
CA TYR A 68 5.54 1.24 12.60
C TYR A 68 4.21 0.96 13.32
N VAL A 69 3.32 0.22 12.68
CA VAL A 69 1.98 -0.11 13.19
C VAL A 69 2.04 -0.85 14.53
N ASN A 70 3.01 -1.77 14.69
CA ASN A 70 3.23 -2.52 15.93
C ASN A 70 4.22 -1.82 16.90
N SER A 71 4.50 -0.54 16.70
CA SER A 71 5.38 0.24 17.57
C SER A 71 4.61 1.23 18.43
N ASP A 72 5.28 1.75 19.47
CA ASP A 72 4.74 2.80 20.35
C ASP A 72 4.75 4.20 19.69
N TYR A 73 5.23 4.29 18.44
CA TYR A 73 5.26 5.56 17.69
C TYR A 73 3.96 5.89 16.95
N THR A 74 2.99 4.98 16.96
CA THR A 74 1.69 5.18 16.32
C THR A 74 0.55 5.11 17.33
N LEU A 75 -0.40 6.02 17.21
CA LEU A 75 -1.58 6.09 18.05
C LEU A 75 -2.76 5.35 17.40
N ASP A 76 -3.70 4.88 18.23
CA ASP A 76 -4.98 4.35 17.76
C ASP A 76 -5.83 5.51 17.19
N VAL A 77 -6.16 5.45 15.91
CA VAL A 77 -6.89 6.55 15.26
C VAL A 77 -8.33 6.69 15.77
N ILE A 78 -8.90 5.64 16.35
CA ILE A 78 -10.24 5.67 16.93
C ILE A 78 -10.18 6.13 18.38
N ASN A 79 -9.39 5.44 19.23
CA ASN A 79 -9.42 5.67 20.67
C ASN A 79 -8.56 6.86 21.11
N ASP A 80 -7.43 7.11 20.46
CA ASP A 80 -6.49 8.17 20.86
C ASP A 80 -6.69 9.44 20.03
N ILE A 81 -6.94 9.31 18.71
CA ILE A 81 -7.11 10.47 17.82
C ILE A 81 -8.56 10.94 17.76
N GLY A 82 -9.53 10.03 17.98
CA GLY A 82 -10.95 10.36 18.07
C GLY A 82 -11.71 10.27 16.74
N LEU A 83 -11.18 9.56 15.75
CA LEU A 83 -11.99 9.17 14.59
C LEU A 83 -13.06 8.19 15.02
N THR A 84 -14.23 8.27 14.40
CA THR A 84 -15.30 7.31 14.60
C THR A 84 -15.17 6.12 13.65
N LYS A 85 -15.85 5.02 13.96
CA LYS A 85 -15.93 3.87 13.03
C LYS A 85 -16.60 4.26 11.70
N ASP A 86 -17.51 5.23 11.73
CA ASP A 86 -18.19 5.73 10.53
C ASP A 86 -17.24 6.51 9.63
N ASP A 87 -16.25 7.24 10.19
CA ASP A 87 -15.26 7.98 9.41
C ASP A 87 -14.38 7.05 8.56
N VAL A 88 -14.22 5.79 8.96
CA VAL A 88 -13.41 4.79 8.26
C VAL A 88 -14.23 3.65 7.65
N ALA A 89 -15.56 3.73 7.70
CA ALA A 89 -16.46 2.65 7.26
C ALA A 89 -16.31 2.32 5.78
N ASP A 90 -16.16 3.34 4.96
CA ASP A 90 -16.07 3.22 3.49
C ASP A 90 -14.66 2.81 2.99
N GLN A 91 -13.68 2.66 3.89
CA GLN A 91 -12.36 2.16 3.50
C GLN A 91 -12.41 0.65 3.21
N TYR A 92 -11.71 0.22 2.18
CA TYR A 92 -11.57 -1.21 1.90
C TYR A 92 -10.94 -1.95 3.09
N GLN A 93 -11.46 -3.11 3.44
CA GLN A 93 -11.02 -3.86 4.62
C GLN A 93 -9.51 -4.13 4.59
N TYR A 94 -8.95 -4.58 3.47
CA TYR A 94 -7.52 -4.87 3.36
C TYR A 94 -6.63 -3.64 3.66
N THR A 95 -7.11 -2.43 3.38
CA THR A 95 -6.35 -1.19 3.68
C THR A 95 -6.39 -0.83 5.16
N LYS A 96 -7.45 -1.24 5.87
CA LYS A 96 -7.53 -1.15 7.33
C LYS A 96 -6.65 -2.21 8.00
N ASP A 97 -6.64 -3.44 7.46
CA ASP A 97 -5.85 -4.55 8.00
C ASP A 97 -4.35 -4.24 8.00
N ILE A 98 -3.83 -3.59 6.96
CA ILE A 98 -2.41 -3.19 6.86
C ILE A 98 -1.98 -2.23 7.99
N VAL A 99 -2.89 -1.41 8.48
CA VAL A 99 -2.63 -0.42 9.53
C VAL A 99 -3.24 -0.79 10.88
N THR A 100 -3.63 -2.05 11.06
CA THR A 100 -4.12 -2.61 12.31
C THR A 100 -3.01 -3.39 13.00
N ASP A 101 -2.77 -3.08 14.28
CA ASP A 101 -1.75 -3.75 15.08
C ASP A 101 -2.17 -5.16 15.52
N SER A 102 -1.26 -5.89 16.13
CA SER A 102 -1.51 -7.26 16.64
C SER A 102 -2.58 -7.34 17.72
N ASN A 103 -2.98 -6.23 18.32
CA ASN A 103 -4.02 -6.12 19.35
C ASN A 103 -5.38 -5.74 18.77
N GLY A 104 -5.46 -5.49 17.45
CA GLY A 104 -6.68 -5.10 16.76
C GLY A 104 -6.95 -3.59 16.76
N ASN A 105 -5.96 -2.75 17.13
CA ASN A 105 -6.10 -1.31 17.10
C ASN A 105 -5.71 -0.75 15.72
N GLN A 106 -6.55 0.10 15.15
CA GLN A 106 -6.25 0.74 13.89
C GLN A 106 -5.32 1.94 14.11
N LYS A 107 -4.08 1.85 13.62
CA LYS A 107 -3.00 2.81 13.84
C LYS A 107 -2.84 3.85 12.73
N GLY A 108 -3.68 3.79 11.72
CA GLY A 108 -3.62 4.71 10.59
C GLY A 108 -4.82 4.62 9.67
N THR A 109 -4.79 5.45 8.63
CA THR A 109 -5.78 5.46 7.55
C THR A 109 -5.06 5.47 6.20
N THR A 110 -5.78 5.18 5.12
CA THR A 110 -5.23 5.19 3.77
C THR A 110 -5.99 6.12 2.86
N TRP A 111 -5.29 6.73 1.91
CA TRP A 111 -5.91 7.51 0.82
C TRP A 111 -5.80 6.82 -0.55
N GLN A 112 -5.15 5.66 -0.60
CA GLN A 112 -4.93 4.89 -1.82
C GLN A 112 -5.47 3.47 -1.66
N ALA A 113 -5.99 2.93 -2.76
CA ALA A 113 -6.31 1.53 -2.89
C ALA A 113 -5.51 0.97 -4.06
N THR A 114 -4.57 0.07 -3.77
CA THR A 114 -3.66 -0.51 -4.76
C THR A 114 -3.79 -2.03 -4.77
N PRO A 115 -4.93 -2.57 -5.26
CA PRO A 115 -5.12 -4.01 -5.34
C PRO A 115 -4.12 -4.62 -6.32
N GLY A 116 -3.65 -5.82 -6.02
CA GLY A 116 -2.87 -6.62 -6.97
C GLY A 116 -3.72 -7.01 -8.16
N LEU A 117 -3.18 -6.83 -9.36
CA LEU A 117 -3.83 -7.19 -10.62
C LEU A 117 -2.86 -7.97 -11.50
N PHE A 118 -3.39 -8.92 -12.26
CA PHE A 118 -2.67 -9.54 -13.36
C PHE A 118 -3.04 -8.82 -14.66
N ALA A 119 -2.13 -8.00 -15.18
CA ALA A 119 -2.31 -7.35 -16.47
C ALA A 119 -1.81 -8.24 -17.60
N TYR A 120 -2.58 -8.35 -18.67
CA TYR A 120 -2.22 -9.18 -19.82
C TYR A 120 -2.38 -8.42 -21.15
N ARG A 121 -1.57 -8.79 -22.12
CA ARG A 121 -1.70 -8.30 -23.49
C ARG A 121 -2.82 -9.08 -24.21
N ARG A 122 -3.89 -8.40 -24.57
CA ARG A 122 -5.07 -9.01 -25.22
C ARG A 122 -4.74 -9.81 -26.49
N SER A 123 -3.80 -9.28 -27.30
CA SER A 123 -3.35 -9.98 -28.53
C SER A 123 -2.67 -11.32 -28.22
N ILE A 124 -1.86 -11.39 -27.15
CA ILE A 124 -1.21 -12.64 -26.73
C ILE A 124 -2.24 -13.60 -26.14
N ALA A 125 -3.15 -13.12 -25.29
CA ALA A 125 -4.22 -13.95 -24.74
C ALA A 125 -5.06 -14.57 -25.86
N LYS A 126 -5.41 -13.81 -26.89
CA LYS A 126 -6.14 -14.30 -28.05
C LYS A 126 -5.38 -15.36 -28.82
N ASP A 127 -4.08 -15.20 -29.01
CA ASP A 127 -3.24 -16.19 -29.70
C ASP A 127 -3.03 -17.45 -28.86
N VAL A 128 -2.81 -17.35 -27.54
CA VAL A 128 -2.51 -18.48 -26.65
C VAL A 128 -3.77 -19.22 -26.20
N LEU A 129 -4.83 -18.46 -25.85
CA LEU A 129 -6.06 -18.99 -25.26
C LEU A 129 -7.25 -19.04 -26.24
N GLY A 130 -7.13 -18.43 -27.43
CA GLY A 130 -8.23 -18.24 -28.35
C GLY A 130 -9.23 -17.17 -27.95
N THR A 131 -9.00 -16.46 -26.85
CA THR A 131 -9.88 -15.44 -26.31
C THR A 131 -9.08 -14.31 -25.67
N ASP A 132 -9.63 -13.09 -25.71
CA ASP A 132 -9.14 -11.92 -24.99
C ASP A 132 -10.17 -11.36 -24.00
N ASP A 133 -11.20 -12.14 -23.74
CA ASP A 133 -12.25 -11.84 -22.77
C ASP A 133 -11.69 -11.94 -21.35
N PRO A 134 -11.82 -10.89 -20.50
CA PRO A 134 -11.23 -10.87 -19.16
C PRO A 134 -11.70 -12.02 -18.26
N ASP A 135 -12.98 -12.36 -18.30
CA ASP A 135 -13.54 -13.39 -17.42
C ASP A 135 -12.99 -14.77 -17.78
N LYS A 136 -12.87 -15.06 -19.08
CA LYS A 136 -12.28 -16.32 -19.57
C LYS A 136 -10.78 -16.38 -19.30
N VAL A 137 -10.07 -15.28 -19.40
CA VAL A 137 -8.65 -15.19 -19.04
C VAL A 137 -8.49 -15.39 -17.53
N GLN A 138 -9.32 -14.76 -16.70
CA GLN A 138 -9.34 -14.96 -15.25
C GLN A 138 -9.58 -16.44 -14.89
N GLU A 139 -10.54 -17.08 -15.53
CA GLU A 139 -10.81 -18.51 -15.32
C GLU A 139 -9.61 -19.38 -15.69
N ALA A 140 -8.96 -19.09 -16.82
CA ALA A 140 -7.80 -19.84 -17.31
C ALA A 140 -6.56 -19.67 -16.40
N LEU A 141 -6.53 -18.65 -15.54
CA LEU A 141 -5.42 -18.34 -14.62
C LEU A 141 -5.80 -18.53 -13.15
N SER A 142 -6.98 -19.11 -12.85
CA SER A 142 -7.57 -19.10 -11.51
C SER A 142 -6.86 -19.99 -10.47
N THR A 143 -5.98 -20.89 -10.89
CA THR A 143 -5.13 -21.71 -10.02
C THR A 143 -3.72 -21.77 -10.56
N TRP A 144 -2.76 -22.15 -9.73
CA TRP A 144 -1.37 -22.30 -10.16
C TRP A 144 -1.21 -23.38 -11.24
N ASP A 145 -1.96 -24.47 -11.17
CA ASP A 145 -1.94 -25.53 -12.20
C ASP A 145 -2.42 -25.00 -13.54
N LYS A 146 -3.54 -24.26 -13.55
CA LYS A 146 -4.05 -23.61 -14.76
C LYS A 146 -3.08 -22.56 -15.29
N PHE A 147 -2.50 -21.74 -14.40
CA PHE A 147 -1.50 -20.75 -14.75
C PHE A 147 -0.29 -21.43 -15.45
N ASN A 148 0.23 -22.51 -14.88
CA ASN A 148 1.35 -23.26 -15.45
C ASN A 148 1.01 -23.87 -16.79
N ALA A 149 -0.19 -24.44 -16.96
CA ALA A 149 -0.65 -24.96 -18.23
C ALA A 149 -0.77 -23.88 -19.32
N VAL A 150 -1.16 -22.66 -18.96
CA VAL A 150 -1.15 -21.51 -19.88
C VAL A 150 0.28 -21.06 -20.16
N ALA A 151 1.17 -21.10 -19.18
CA ALA A 151 2.58 -20.76 -19.34
C ALA A 151 3.29 -21.69 -20.35
N GLU A 152 3.01 -22.99 -20.31
CA GLU A 152 3.52 -23.97 -21.29
C GLU A 152 3.05 -23.65 -22.72
N LYS A 153 1.76 -23.32 -22.88
CA LYS A 153 1.20 -22.92 -24.19
C LYS A 153 1.82 -21.63 -24.70
N ALA A 154 2.02 -20.65 -23.82
CA ALA A 154 2.65 -19.39 -24.16
C ALA A 154 4.13 -19.59 -24.56
N ALA A 155 4.86 -20.41 -23.81
CA ALA A 155 6.26 -20.74 -24.09
C ALA A 155 6.43 -21.44 -25.42
N ALA A 156 5.54 -22.36 -25.77
CA ALA A 156 5.53 -23.04 -27.07
C ALA A 156 5.35 -22.07 -28.25
N LYS A 157 4.79 -20.91 -28.03
CA LYS A 157 4.62 -19.82 -29.00
C LYS A 157 5.67 -18.69 -28.85
N GLY A 158 6.66 -18.87 -27.99
CA GLY A 158 7.74 -17.91 -27.77
C GLY A 158 7.36 -16.73 -26.84
N TYR A 159 6.23 -16.81 -26.14
CA TYR A 159 5.82 -15.80 -25.15
C TYR A 159 6.27 -16.18 -23.74
N LYS A 160 6.41 -15.18 -22.89
CA LYS A 160 6.67 -15.35 -21.46
C LYS A 160 5.46 -14.87 -20.66
N MET A 161 5.13 -15.62 -19.60
CA MET A 161 4.00 -15.28 -18.71
C MET A 161 4.30 -14.12 -17.79
N LEU A 162 5.54 -13.94 -17.39
CA LEU A 162 5.99 -12.95 -16.42
C LEU A 162 7.16 -12.16 -17.00
N SER A 163 7.28 -10.91 -16.63
CA SER A 163 8.41 -10.04 -17.04
C SER A 163 9.69 -10.38 -16.27
N GLY A 164 9.52 -10.85 -15.02
CA GLY A 164 10.62 -11.20 -14.16
C GLY A 164 10.16 -11.81 -12.83
N TYR A 165 11.11 -12.01 -11.93
CA TYR A 165 10.91 -12.57 -10.60
C TYR A 165 9.88 -11.79 -9.76
N ASP A 166 9.94 -10.46 -9.80
CA ASP A 166 9.08 -9.60 -8.98
C ASP A 166 7.59 -9.84 -9.20
N ASP A 167 7.18 -10.18 -10.42
CA ASP A 167 5.78 -10.42 -10.74
C ASP A 167 5.22 -11.63 -9.96
N SER A 168 5.99 -12.73 -9.88
CA SER A 168 5.60 -13.91 -9.11
C SER A 168 5.74 -13.70 -7.61
N TYR A 169 6.80 -13.02 -7.17
CA TYR A 169 7.04 -12.72 -5.77
C TYR A 169 5.91 -11.88 -5.16
N ARG A 170 5.43 -10.86 -5.88
CA ARG A 170 4.34 -9.99 -5.42
C ARG A 170 3.04 -10.76 -5.19
N VAL A 171 2.68 -11.65 -6.11
CA VAL A 171 1.49 -12.50 -5.93
C VAL A 171 1.64 -13.41 -4.74
N PHE A 172 2.82 -14.04 -4.59
CA PHE A 172 3.09 -14.96 -3.50
C PHE A 172 3.11 -14.24 -2.14
N SER A 173 3.84 -13.13 -2.02
CA SER A 173 3.97 -12.37 -0.77
C SER A 173 2.66 -11.76 -0.26
N ASN A 174 1.72 -11.46 -1.18
CA ASN A 174 0.41 -10.91 -0.80
C ASN A 174 -0.59 -11.98 -0.35
N ASN A 175 -0.33 -13.26 -0.62
CA ASN A 175 -1.24 -14.36 -0.28
C ASN A 175 -0.84 -15.12 0.99
N VAL A 176 0.35 -14.92 1.49
CA VAL A 176 0.87 -15.62 2.68
C VAL A 176 1.59 -14.63 3.59
N SER A 177 1.38 -14.77 4.88
CA SER A 177 2.18 -14.04 5.87
C SER A 177 3.48 -14.80 6.12
N ALA A 178 4.62 -14.11 6.05
CA ALA A 178 5.93 -14.71 6.20
C ALA A 178 6.19 -15.87 5.20
N PRO A 179 6.32 -15.58 3.91
CA PRO A 179 6.48 -16.59 2.86
C PRO A 179 7.86 -17.28 2.85
N TRP A 180 8.74 -17.00 3.78
CA TRP A 180 10.07 -17.56 3.97
C TRP A 180 10.29 -18.03 5.42
#